data_814541fb573b47dfc59b324380bac12e
#
_entry.id   814541fb573b47dfc59b324380bac12e
#
_cell.length_a   1.000
_cell.length_b   1.000
_cell.length_c   1.000
_cell.angle_alpha   90.00
_cell.angle_beta   90.00
_cell.angle_gamma   90.00
#
_symmetry.space_group_name_H-M   'P 1'
#
loop_
_entity.id
_entity.type
_entity.pdbx_description
1 polymer ?
#
loop_
_entity_poly.entity_id
_entity_poly.type
_entity_poly.pdbx_seq_one_letter_code
_entity_poly.pdbx_strand_id
1 'polypeptide(L)'
;MKKRDTFYITILFILPILFVLCVSTYSMYGSKLDWLSQHISLADYFRQTQQLLPDSFENLQGQTNAFSFSYYGLLRPDVLVSYLFPNIPIHFFIIGYATLLWSSTGGLCYCWLRNKGYKDSIRFFSSICCICANCFFQSHQQIMFVEILPFLFLSLILIDS
;
A
#
# COMPACT_ATOMS: atom_id res chain seq x y z
N MET A 1 12.18 -3.58 24.04
CA MET A 1 11.48 -4.65 23.30
C MET A 1 12.10 -6.00 23.66
N LYS A 2 11.31 -7.03 24.01
CA LYS A 2 11.85 -8.37 24.31
C LYS A 2 12.26 -9.06 22.99
N LYS A 3 13.30 -9.93 23.02
CA LYS A 3 13.74 -10.70 21.82
C LYS A 3 12.57 -11.40 21.09
N ARG A 4 11.59 -11.88 21.85
CA ARG A 4 10.39 -12.53 21.32
C ARG A 4 9.48 -11.57 20.53
N ASP A 5 9.32 -10.33 21.00
CA ASP A 5 8.53 -9.32 20.29
C ASP A 5 9.16 -9.00 18.92
N THR A 6 10.49 -8.84 18.89
CA THR A 6 11.22 -8.62 17.64
C THR A 6 10.99 -9.77 16.66
N PHE A 7 11.07 -11.01 17.14
CA PHE A 7 10.85 -12.21 16.31
C PHE A 7 9.43 -12.22 15.69
N TYR A 8 8.39 -11.96 16.48
CA TYR A 8 7.02 -11.93 15.96
C TYR A 8 6.79 -10.80 14.97
N ILE A 9 7.30 -9.59 15.25
CA ILE A 9 7.19 -8.46 14.33
C ILE A 9 7.91 -8.76 13.02
N THR A 10 9.09 -9.40 13.08
CA THR A 10 9.83 -9.79 11.87
C THR A 10 9.03 -10.79 11.01
N ILE A 11 8.44 -11.81 11.64
CA ILE A 11 7.58 -12.77 10.91
C ILE A 11 6.40 -12.05 10.26
N LEU A 12 5.68 -11.21 11.02
CA LEU A 12 4.52 -10.46 10.53
C LEU A 12 4.89 -9.53 9.37
N PHE A 13 6.11 -8.96 9.39
CA PHE A 13 6.59 -8.10 8.31
C PHE A 13 6.97 -8.88 7.05
N ILE A 14 7.61 -10.05 7.21
CA ILE A 14 8.09 -10.86 6.09
C ILE A 14 6.94 -11.61 5.38
N LEU A 15 5.90 -11.98 6.11
CA LEU A 15 4.82 -12.82 5.59
C LEU A 15 4.10 -12.23 4.37
N PRO A 16 3.71 -10.94 4.32
CA PRO A 16 3.14 -10.34 3.11
C PRO A 16 4.14 -10.27 1.94
N ILE A 17 5.42 -10.01 2.22
CA ILE A 17 6.45 -9.98 1.18
C ILE A 17 6.57 -11.35 0.52
N LEU A 18 6.67 -12.42 1.31
CA LEU A 18 6.72 -13.79 0.78
C LEU A 18 5.46 -14.12 -0.02
N PHE A 19 4.30 -13.69 0.46
CA PHE A 19 3.05 -13.91 -0.26
C PHE A 19 3.07 -13.22 -1.64
N VAL A 20 3.50 -11.96 -1.71
CA VAL A 20 3.61 -11.22 -2.97
C VAL A 20 4.60 -11.88 -3.93
N LEU A 21 5.73 -12.39 -3.41
CA LEU A 21 6.73 -13.10 -4.23
C LEU A 21 6.24 -14.46 -4.74
N CYS A 22 5.38 -15.15 -3.99
CA CYS A 22 4.83 -16.46 -4.37
C CYS A 22 3.63 -16.37 -5.31
N VAL A 23 2.90 -15.26 -5.28
CA VAL A 23 1.70 -15.06 -6.09
C VAL A 23 2.03 -14.15 -7.27
N SER A 24 1.57 -14.51 -8.47
CA SER A 24 1.75 -13.63 -9.63
C SER A 24 1.20 -12.24 -9.35
N THR A 25 2.00 -11.22 -9.63
CA THR A 25 1.62 -9.81 -9.45
C THR A 25 0.29 -9.47 -10.14
N TYR A 26 0.03 -10.10 -11.29
CA TYR A 26 -1.23 -9.94 -12.02
C TYR A 26 -2.44 -10.56 -11.33
N SER A 27 -2.28 -11.64 -10.57
CA SER A 27 -3.39 -12.25 -9.84
C SER A 27 -3.68 -11.56 -8.52
N MET A 28 -2.69 -10.95 -7.90
CA MET A 28 -2.87 -10.24 -6.63
C MET A 28 -3.52 -8.86 -6.78
N TYR A 29 -3.02 -8.12 -7.77
CA TYR A 29 -3.45 -6.76 -8.05
C TYR A 29 -4.23 -6.70 -9.36
N GLY A 30 -4.69 -7.85 -9.82
CA GLY A 30 -5.08 -8.17 -11.18
C GLY A 30 -6.49 -7.83 -11.55
N SER A 31 -7.07 -6.82 -10.98
CA SER A 31 -8.24 -6.31 -11.64
C SER A 31 -7.80 -5.57 -12.89
N LYS A 32 -8.23 -6.14 -13.99
CA LYS A 32 -8.03 -5.54 -15.31
C LYS A 32 -8.77 -4.20 -15.47
N LEU A 33 -9.66 -3.84 -14.55
CA LEU A 33 -10.49 -2.65 -14.66
C LEU A 33 -9.80 -1.43 -14.02
N ASP A 34 -9.80 -1.29 -12.70
CA ASP A 34 -9.37 -0.04 -12.07
C ASP A 34 -7.85 0.07 -11.91
N TRP A 35 -7.20 -1.04 -11.64
CA TRP A 35 -5.77 -1.08 -11.40
C TRP A 35 -4.94 -0.79 -12.68
N LEU A 36 -5.18 -1.55 -13.75
CA LEU A 36 -4.43 -1.40 -15.00
C LEU A 36 -4.90 -0.18 -15.80
N SER A 37 -6.21 0.04 -15.89
CA SER A 37 -6.78 1.07 -16.75
C SER A 37 -6.70 2.47 -16.15
N GLN A 38 -6.74 2.58 -14.83
CA GLN A 38 -6.78 3.88 -14.17
C GLN A 38 -5.49 4.18 -13.40
N HIS A 39 -5.17 3.39 -12.37
CA HIS A 39 -4.02 3.72 -11.50
C HIS A 39 -2.67 3.69 -12.22
N ILE A 40 -2.37 2.60 -12.93
CA ILE A 40 -1.09 2.50 -13.63
C ILE A 40 -1.03 3.47 -14.80
N SER A 41 -2.08 3.53 -15.62
CA SER A 41 -2.09 4.38 -16.81
C SER A 41 -1.99 5.86 -16.48
N LEU A 42 -2.69 6.32 -15.44
CA LEU A 42 -2.60 7.72 -15.00
C LEU A 42 -1.23 8.03 -14.39
N ALA A 43 -0.72 7.17 -13.51
CA ALA A 43 0.59 7.38 -12.92
C ALA A 43 1.72 7.37 -13.96
N ASP A 44 1.63 6.49 -14.97
CA ASP A 44 2.60 6.44 -16.06
C ASP A 44 2.50 7.67 -16.97
N TYR A 45 1.29 8.12 -17.28
CA TYR A 45 1.05 9.36 -18.02
C TYR A 45 1.68 10.57 -17.33
N PHE A 46 1.46 10.75 -16.01
CA PHE A 46 2.06 11.85 -15.25
C PHE A 46 3.58 11.78 -15.23
N ARG A 47 4.13 10.57 -15.11
CA ARG A 47 5.57 10.37 -15.16
C ARG A 47 6.16 10.71 -16.54
N GLN A 48 5.50 10.35 -17.62
CA GLN A 48 5.94 10.65 -18.98
C GLN A 48 5.87 12.12 -19.31
N THR A 49 4.85 12.82 -18.86
CA THR A 49 4.71 14.27 -19.05
C THR A 49 5.63 15.10 -18.18
N GLN A 50 6.24 14.48 -17.16
CA GLN A 50 7.08 15.15 -16.15
C GLN A 50 6.38 16.32 -15.43
N GLN A 51 5.07 16.37 -15.45
CA GLN A 51 4.26 17.37 -14.78
C GLN A 51 3.63 16.76 -13.54
N LEU A 52 3.92 17.33 -12.36
CA LEU A 52 3.31 16.90 -11.10
C LEU A 52 1.80 17.16 -11.06
N LEU A 53 1.36 18.22 -11.73
CA LEU A 53 -0.04 18.61 -11.85
C LEU A 53 -0.25 19.15 -13.28
N PRO A 54 -0.55 18.28 -14.25
CA PRO A 54 -0.81 18.73 -15.62
C PRO A 54 -2.10 19.57 -15.69
N ASP A 55 -2.04 20.68 -16.42
CA ASP A 55 -3.16 21.60 -16.55
C ASP A 55 -4.34 21.02 -17.33
N SER A 56 -4.09 20.09 -18.22
CA SER A 56 -5.13 19.46 -19.05
C SER A 56 -4.78 18.03 -19.46
N PHE A 57 -5.81 17.20 -19.57
CA PHE A 57 -5.75 15.90 -20.23
C PHE A 57 -6.31 16.02 -21.64
N GLU A 58 -5.47 16.28 -22.60
CA GLU A 58 -5.93 16.45 -23.99
C GLU A 58 -6.53 15.17 -24.60
N ASN A 59 -6.21 13.99 -24.05
CA ASN A 59 -6.55 12.71 -24.67
C ASN A 59 -7.45 11.78 -23.85
N LEU A 60 -7.91 12.17 -22.67
CA LEU A 60 -8.78 11.35 -21.82
C LEU A 60 -10.22 11.89 -21.83
N GLN A 61 -11.01 11.45 -22.81
CA GLN A 61 -12.48 11.63 -22.86
C GLN A 61 -12.98 13.07 -22.73
N GLY A 62 -12.23 14.06 -23.21
CA GLY A 62 -12.70 15.45 -23.24
C GLY A 62 -12.71 16.16 -21.88
N GLN A 63 -12.11 15.61 -20.85
CA GLN A 63 -11.97 16.27 -19.56
C GLN A 63 -10.72 17.15 -19.56
N THR A 64 -10.92 18.44 -19.27
CA THR A 64 -9.88 19.47 -19.35
C THR A 64 -9.15 19.72 -18.02
N ASN A 65 -9.49 19.03 -16.92
CA ASN A 65 -8.93 19.32 -15.61
C ASN A 65 -8.30 18.09 -14.96
N ALA A 66 -6.96 18.08 -14.89
CA ALA A 66 -6.19 17.05 -14.21
C ALA A 66 -6.50 16.94 -12.70
N PHE A 67 -6.95 18.02 -12.08
CA PHE A 67 -7.31 18.04 -10.67
C PHE A 67 -8.45 17.07 -10.34
N SER A 68 -9.37 16.82 -11.28
CA SER A 68 -10.44 15.84 -11.12
C SER A 68 -9.93 14.42 -10.91
N PHE A 69 -8.69 14.14 -11.30
CA PHE A 69 -8.04 12.84 -11.12
C PHE A 69 -7.04 12.81 -9.96
N SER A 70 -6.91 13.89 -9.19
CA SER A 70 -5.97 13.98 -8.07
C SER A 70 -6.23 12.91 -7.00
N TYR A 71 -7.45 12.42 -6.86
CA TYR A 71 -7.79 11.35 -5.92
C TYR A 71 -7.14 10.00 -6.28
N TYR A 72 -6.67 9.81 -7.52
CA TYR A 72 -5.87 8.64 -7.89
C TYR A 72 -4.43 8.69 -7.37
N GLY A 73 -4.11 9.67 -6.56
CA GLY A 73 -2.87 9.68 -5.80
C GLY A 73 -1.67 10.23 -6.55
N LEU A 74 -1.82 11.32 -7.31
CA LEU A 74 -0.72 11.99 -8.01
C LEU A 74 0.47 12.33 -7.11
N LEU A 75 0.21 12.68 -5.86
CA LEU A 75 1.22 13.02 -4.86
C LEU A 75 1.56 11.85 -3.93
N ARG A 76 1.24 10.63 -4.31
CA ARG A 76 1.61 9.44 -3.54
C ARG A 76 3.13 9.28 -3.52
N PRO A 77 3.70 8.85 -2.39
CA PRO A 77 5.15 8.71 -2.26
C PRO A 77 5.78 7.76 -3.29
N ASP A 78 5.10 6.68 -3.63
CA ASP A 78 5.55 5.70 -4.64
C ASP A 78 5.60 6.30 -6.04
N VAL A 79 4.60 7.08 -6.41
CA VAL A 79 4.56 7.80 -7.70
C VAL A 79 5.69 8.84 -7.73
N LEU A 80 5.82 9.65 -6.67
CA LEU A 80 6.88 10.67 -6.59
C LEU A 80 8.29 10.06 -6.69
N VAL A 81 8.55 8.97 -5.99
CA VAL A 81 9.84 8.27 -6.06
C VAL A 81 10.09 7.71 -7.47
N SER A 82 9.06 7.27 -8.18
CA SER A 82 9.19 6.73 -9.52
C SER A 82 9.74 7.74 -10.55
N TYR A 83 9.57 9.04 -10.32
CA TYR A 83 10.16 10.09 -11.20
C TYR A 83 11.68 10.07 -11.16
N LEU A 84 12.30 9.63 -10.07
CA LEU A 84 13.76 9.53 -9.95
C LEU A 84 14.32 8.34 -10.75
N PHE A 85 13.47 7.39 -11.16
CA PHE A 85 13.89 6.16 -11.83
C PHE A 85 13.03 5.89 -13.08
N PRO A 86 13.14 6.72 -14.13
CA PRO A 86 12.26 6.66 -15.31
C PRO A 86 12.32 5.32 -16.06
N ASN A 87 13.43 4.60 -15.98
CA ASN A 87 13.63 3.31 -16.66
C ASN A 87 12.95 2.13 -15.97
N ILE A 88 12.47 2.30 -14.72
CA ILE A 88 11.79 1.24 -13.99
C ILE A 88 10.27 1.40 -14.20
N PRO A 89 9.55 0.37 -14.63
CA PRO A 89 8.10 0.42 -14.79
C PRO A 89 7.39 0.84 -13.51
N ILE A 90 6.40 1.74 -13.63
CA ILE A 90 5.72 2.36 -12.48
C ILE A 90 5.02 1.36 -11.56
N HIS A 91 4.53 0.24 -12.10
CA HIS A 91 3.84 -0.78 -11.33
C HIS A 91 4.72 -1.40 -10.23
N PHE A 92 6.05 -1.45 -10.40
CA PHE A 92 6.95 -1.94 -9.35
C PHE A 92 6.96 -1.02 -8.13
N PHE A 93 6.90 0.30 -8.34
CA PHE A 93 6.84 1.26 -7.24
C PHE A 93 5.52 1.14 -6.49
N ILE A 94 4.42 1.06 -7.20
CA ILE A 94 3.08 0.98 -6.61
C ILE A 94 2.92 -0.34 -5.83
N ILE A 95 3.31 -1.47 -6.43
CA ILE A 95 3.25 -2.78 -5.78
C ILE A 95 4.21 -2.83 -4.58
N GLY A 96 5.43 -2.33 -4.73
CA GLY A 96 6.42 -2.29 -3.66
C GLY A 96 5.95 -1.47 -2.47
N TYR A 97 5.40 -0.29 -2.72
CA TYR A 97 4.85 0.57 -1.68
C TYR A 97 3.66 -0.07 -0.96
N ALA A 98 2.69 -0.61 -1.71
CA ALA A 98 1.55 -1.31 -1.14
C ALA A 98 1.99 -2.52 -0.29
N THR A 99 2.97 -3.30 -0.77
CA THR A 99 3.53 -4.43 -0.03
C THR A 99 4.22 -3.99 1.26
N LEU A 100 4.97 -2.89 1.21
CA LEU A 100 5.63 -2.31 2.39
C LEU A 100 4.60 -1.87 3.45
N LEU A 101 3.54 -1.18 3.04
CA LEU A 101 2.47 -0.75 3.92
C LEU A 101 1.71 -1.94 4.50
N TRP A 102 1.42 -2.94 3.67
CA TRP A 102 0.79 -4.17 4.13
C TRP A 102 1.65 -4.91 5.17
N SER A 103 2.94 -5.03 4.92
CA SER A 103 3.90 -5.64 5.84
C SER A 103 3.98 -4.88 7.16
N SER A 104 3.94 -3.55 7.12
CA SER A 104 3.98 -2.74 8.35
C SER A 104 2.70 -2.84 9.17
N THR A 105 1.54 -3.11 8.56
CA THR A 105 0.25 -3.24 9.24
C THR A 105 0.30 -4.29 10.37
N GLY A 106 0.84 -5.48 10.10
CA GLY A 106 0.93 -6.54 11.09
C GLY A 106 1.80 -6.17 12.29
N GLY A 107 2.96 -5.55 12.03
CA GLY A 107 3.87 -5.09 13.07
C GLY A 107 3.28 -3.97 13.93
N LEU A 108 2.61 -3.00 13.31
CA LEU A 108 1.95 -1.90 14.01
C LEU A 108 0.77 -2.39 14.85
N CYS A 109 -0.08 -3.29 14.32
CA CYS A 109 -1.14 -3.93 15.06
C CYS A 109 -0.60 -4.67 16.29
N TYR A 110 0.47 -5.44 16.15
CA TYR A 110 1.14 -6.11 17.24
C TYR A 110 1.64 -5.12 18.31
N CYS A 111 2.28 -4.03 17.90
CA CYS A 111 2.77 -3.00 18.81
C CYS A 111 1.62 -2.31 19.57
N TRP A 112 0.54 -1.97 18.89
CA TRP A 112 -0.64 -1.38 19.51
C TRP A 112 -1.25 -2.31 20.58
N LEU A 113 -1.47 -3.59 20.25
CA LEU A 113 -2.01 -4.58 21.19
C LEU A 113 -1.06 -4.84 22.36
N ARG A 114 0.26 -4.73 22.13
CA ARG A 114 1.25 -4.80 23.22
C ARG A 114 1.09 -3.64 24.19
N ASN A 115 0.91 -2.42 23.70
CA ASN A 115 0.70 -1.24 24.55
C ASN A 115 -0.59 -1.38 25.39
N LYS A 116 -1.61 -2.07 24.87
CA LYS A 116 -2.85 -2.39 25.59
C LYS A 116 -2.71 -3.55 26.58
N GLY A 117 -1.55 -4.18 26.71
CA GLY A 117 -1.29 -5.25 27.67
C GLY A 117 -1.83 -6.63 27.32
N TYR A 118 -2.24 -6.86 26.08
CA TYR A 118 -2.73 -8.19 25.68
C TYR A 118 -1.61 -9.25 25.72
N LYS A 119 -2.01 -10.52 25.88
CA LYS A 119 -1.09 -11.67 25.86
C LYS A 119 -0.46 -11.84 24.48
N ASP A 120 0.78 -12.35 24.43
CA ASP A 120 1.56 -12.52 23.19
C ASP A 120 0.82 -13.30 22.08
N SER A 121 0.14 -14.39 22.46
CA SER A 121 -0.64 -15.18 21.50
C SER A 121 -1.77 -14.37 20.87
N ILE A 122 -2.52 -13.60 21.67
CA ILE A 122 -3.60 -12.76 21.17
C ILE A 122 -3.03 -11.71 20.22
N ARG A 123 -1.93 -11.04 20.60
CA ARG A 123 -1.26 -10.03 19.77
C ARG A 123 -0.87 -10.61 18.41
N PHE A 124 -0.22 -11.78 18.41
CA PHE A 124 0.28 -12.41 17.21
C PHE A 124 -0.87 -12.87 16.29
N PHE A 125 -1.84 -13.61 16.81
CA PHE A 125 -2.97 -14.08 16.01
C PHE A 125 -3.86 -12.95 15.49
N SER A 126 -4.15 -11.93 16.29
CA SER A 126 -4.91 -10.77 15.82
C SER A 126 -4.17 -10.01 14.71
N SER A 127 -2.84 -9.89 14.80
CA SER A 127 -2.03 -9.27 13.76
C SER A 127 -2.02 -10.08 12.46
N ILE A 128 -2.00 -11.42 12.55
CA ILE A 128 -2.18 -12.29 11.36
C ILE A 128 -3.58 -12.08 10.75
N CYS A 129 -4.63 -12.02 11.56
CA CYS A 129 -5.99 -11.75 11.07
C CYS A 129 -6.07 -10.40 10.35
N CYS A 130 -5.41 -9.35 10.88
CA CYS A 130 -5.32 -8.06 10.20
C CYS A 130 -4.60 -8.14 8.85
N ILE A 131 -3.49 -8.87 8.77
CA ILE A 131 -2.78 -9.10 7.51
C ILE A 131 -3.67 -9.84 6.52
N CYS A 132 -4.35 -10.90 6.95
CA CYS A 132 -5.23 -11.70 6.09
C CYS A 132 -6.46 -10.91 5.63
N ALA A 133 -7.07 -10.09 6.49
CA ALA A 133 -8.18 -9.23 6.14
C ALA A 133 -7.78 -8.20 5.07
N ASN A 134 -6.57 -7.64 5.19
CA ASN A 134 -6.03 -6.70 4.22
C ASN A 134 -5.80 -7.35 2.84
N CYS A 135 -5.41 -8.62 2.81
CA CYS A 135 -5.29 -9.41 1.58
C CYS A 135 -6.60 -9.46 0.79
N PHE A 136 -7.73 -9.47 1.47
CA PHE A 136 -9.06 -9.48 0.85
C PHE A 136 -9.32 -8.19 0.06
N PHE A 137 -8.91 -7.05 0.58
CA PHE A 137 -9.02 -5.76 -0.12
C PHE A 137 -8.08 -5.65 -1.32
N GLN A 138 -6.92 -6.28 -1.26
CA GLN A 138 -5.97 -6.29 -2.37
C GLN A 138 -6.45 -7.11 -3.56
N SER A 139 -7.17 -8.20 -3.32
CA SER A 139 -7.71 -9.03 -4.40
C SER A 139 -8.85 -8.35 -5.16
N HIS A 140 -9.46 -7.33 -4.58
CA HIS A 140 -10.63 -6.65 -5.10
C HIS A 140 -10.36 -5.22 -5.64
N GLN A 141 -9.21 -4.97 -6.27
CA GLN A 141 -9.04 -3.80 -7.14
C GLN A 141 -8.70 -2.46 -6.46
N GLN A 142 -8.70 -2.38 -5.15
CA GLN A 142 -8.56 -1.08 -4.49
C GLN A 142 -7.29 -1.04 -3.60
N ILE A 143 -6.15 -1.02 -4.27
CA ILE A 143 -4.83 -0.95 -3.62
C ILE A 143 -4.71 0.21 -2.61
N MET A 144 -5.51 1.27 -2.79
CA MET A 144 -5.51 2.41 -1.86
C MET A 144 -6.02 2.04 -0.46
N PHE A 145 -6.87 1.03 -0.30
CA PHE A 145 -7.37 0.65 1.03
C PHE A 145 -6.33 -0.06 1.90
N VAL A 146 -5.33 -0.66 1.28
CA VAL A 146 -4.19 -1.24 2.01
C VAL A 146 -3.45 -0.18 2.82
N GLU A 147 -3.47 1.05 2.34
CA GLU A 147 -2.74 2.16 2.93
C GLU A 147 -3.38 2.69 4.21
N ILE A 148 -4.67 2.47 4.43
CA ILE A 148 -5.40 3.02 5.58
C ILE A 148 -4.97 2.36 6.90
N LEU A 149 -4.82 1.04 6.92
CA LEU A 149 -4.57 0.29 8.15
C LEU A 149 -3.26 0.62 8.87
N PRO A 150 -2.10 0.73 8.20
CA PRO A 150 -0.87 1.10 8.90
C PRO A 150 -0.96 2.49 9.52
N PHE A 151 -1.58 3.46 8.84
CA PHE A 151 -1.77 4.80 9.40
C PHE A 151 -2.76 4.81 10.56
N LEU A 152 -3.82 4.00 10.48
CA LEU A 152 -4.76 3.82 11.59
C LEU A 152 -4.05 3.29 12.84
N PHE A 153 -3.28 2.20 12.73
CA PHE A 153 -2.57 1.65 13.89
C PHE A 153 -1.49 2.58 14.40
N LEU A 154 -0.79 3.30 13.54
CA LEU A 154 0.17 4.31 13.95
C LEU A 154 -0.53 5.42 14.76
N SER A 155 -1.67 5.91 14.29
CA SER A 155 -2.47 6.92 15.01
C SER A 155 -2.93 6.41 16.37
N LEU A 156 -3.42 5.17 16.44
CA LEU A 156 -3.82 4.55 17.71
C LEU A 156 -2.64 4.41 18.70
N ILE A 157 -1.45 4.06 18.21
CA ILE A 157 -0.24 4.00 19.06
C ILE A 157 0.11 5.38 19.60
N LEU A 158 0.03 6.43 18.77
CA LEU A 158 0.34 7.80 19.16
C LEU A 158 -0.67 8.39 20.13
N ILE A 159 -1.96 8.05 20.01
CA ILE A 159 -3.00 8.50 20.96
C ILE A 159 -2.83 7.82 22.31
N ASP A 160 -2.37 6.59 22.34
CA ASP A 160 -2.21 5.81 23.56
C ASP A 160 -0.84 6.04 24.27
N SER A 161 0.08 6.82 23.67
CA SER A 161 1.39 7.13 24.24
C SER A 161 1.35 8.34 25.16
#